data_61d82bf4c9237c90630d13c1a5821d8d
#
_entry.id   61d82bf4c9237c90630d13c1a5821d8d
#
_cell.length_a   1.000
_cell.length_b   1.000
_cell.length_c   1.000
_cell.angle_alpha   90.00
_cell.angle_beta   90.00
_cell.angle_gamma   90.00
#
_symmetry.space_group_name_H-M   'P 1'
#
loop_
_entity.id
_entity.type
_entity.pdbx_description
1 polymer ?
#
loop_
_entity_poly.entity_id
_entity_poly.type
_entity_poly.pdbx_seq_one_letter_code
_entity_poly.pdbx_strand_id
1 'polypeptide(L)'
;SQGDLSQLTLAKKLKELLDRAPRKDYKMSIQHFAFSNDEFFDFVRENNLSVNISALAAYMDIWPMWEKAGLYPKHFLTQNFLRLKDVIDDSHFELSIHSDACNMPTRPLYGVYKAVTRRDDEDQEISDSRVQTIDVVTGIRAITIEAAKQNRNEELFGSLEKGKRAS
;
A
#
# COMPACT_ATOMS: atom_id res chain seq x y z
N SER A 1 -0.07 8.99 -3.98
CA SER A 1 -0.04 9.95 -2.88
C SER A 1 1.03 9.55 -1.86
N GLN A 2 1.91 10.45 -1.49
CA GLN A 2 3.02 10.16 -0.58
C GLN A 2 2.77 10.67 0.85
N GLY A 3 1.96 11.71 1.01
CA GLY A 3 1.70 12.35 2.31
C GLY A 3 0.39 11.89 2.96
N ASP A 4 0.37 11.87 4.27
CA ASP A 4 -0.78 11.50 5.09
C ASP A 4 -2.01 12.39 4.85
N LEU A 5 -1.83 13.71 4.85
CA LEU A 5 -2.92 14.67 4.57
C LEU A 5 -3.48 14.54 3.16
N SER A 6 -2.64 14.19 2.18
CA SER A 6 -3.12 14.03 0.81
C SER A 6 -3.97 12.77 0.63
N GLN A 7 -3.71 11.70 1.38
CA GLN A 7 -4.54 10.50 1.38
C GLN A 7 -5.92 10.78 1.98
N LEU A 8 -5.97 11.46 3.12
CA LEU A 8 -7.22 11.90 3.73
C LEU A 8 -8.03 12.81 2.78
N THR A 9 -7.36 13.76 2.11
CA THR A 9 -8.00 14.65 1.15
C THR A 9 -8.62 13.86 -0.01
N LEU A 10 -7.92 12.84 -0.54
CA LEU A 10 -8.44 11.97 -1.58
C LEU A 10 -9.65 11.17 -1.10
N ALA A 11 -9.63 10.63 0.11
CA ALA A 11 -10.77 9.92 0.69
C ALA A 11 -12.00 10.84 0.86
N LYS A 12 -11.78 12.07 1.35
CA LYS A 12 -12.85 13.10 1.46
C LYS A 12 -13.44 13.43 0.08
N LYS A 13 -12.60 13.57 -0.95
CA LYS A 13 -13.07 13.82 -2.32
C LYS A 13 -13.82 12.63 -2.91
N LEU A 14 -13.39 11.41 -2.65
CA LEU A 14 -14.13 10.21 -3.05
C LEU A 14 -15.53 10.23 -2.43
N LYS A 15 -15.63 10.50 -1.13
CA LYS A 15 -16.92 10.57 -0.42
C LYS A 15 -17.84 11.62 -1.04
N GLU A 16 -17.35 12.84 -1.30
CA GLU A 16 -18.12 13.89 -1.98
C GLU A 16 -18.64 13.45 -3.35
N LEU A 17 -17.82 12.74 -4.13
CA LEU A 17 -18.21 12.24 -5.44
C LEU A 17 -19.30 11.17 -5.35
N LEU A 18 -19.15 10.24 -4.38
CA LEU A 18 -20.13 9.18 -4.14
C LEU A 18 -21.47 9.73 -3.61
N ASP A 19 -21.46 10.81 -2.83
CA ASP A 19 -22.68 11.48 -2.37
C ASP A 19 -23.43 12.15 -3.53
N ARG A 20 -22.70 12.69 -4.52
CA ARG A 20 -23.30 13.31 -5.71
C ARG A 20 -23.72 12.28 -6.77
N ALA A 21 -22.97 11.20 -6.91
CA ALA A 21 -23.19 10.16 -7.90
C ALA A 21 -22.92 8.78 -7.28
N PRO A 22 -23.89 8.21 -6.54
CA PRO A 22 -23.73 6.94 -5.85
C PRO A 22 -23.36 5.80 -6.81
N ARG A 23 -22.30 5.07 -6.48
CA ARG A 23 -21.83 3.87 -7.19
C ARG A 23 -21.43 2.80 -6.20
N LYS A 24 -21.79 1.55 -6.46
CA LYS A 24 -21.38 0.38 -5.66
C LYS A 24 -20.11 -0.29 -6.18
N ASP A 25 -19.81 -0.11 -7.46
CA ASP A 25 -18.74 -0.80 -8.19
C ASP A 25 -17.53 0.11 -8.49
N TYR A 26 -17.37 1.19 -7.72
CA TYR A 26 -16.21 2.05 -7.91
C TYR A 26 -14.91 1.35 -7.48
N LYS A 27 -13.82 1.75 -8.10
CA LYS A 27 -12.45 1.39 -7.70
C LYS A 27 -11.67 2.68 -7.50
N MET A 28 -11.10 2.86 -6.33
CA MET A 28 -10.17 3.94 -6.02
C MET A 28 -8.86 3.33 -5.55
N SER A 29 -7.76 3.69 -6.18
CA SER A 29 -6.44 3.24 -5.76
C SER A 29 -5.57 4.42 -5.33
N ILE A 30 -4.99 4.32 -4.14
CA ILE A 30 -3.95 5.22 -3.65
C ILE A 30 -2.61 4.57 -3.93
N GLN A 31 -1.82 5.22 -4.78
CA GLN A 31 -0.50 4.76 -5.18
C GLN A 31 0.58 5.28 -4.23
N HIS A 32 1.66 4.50 -4.09
CA HIS A 32 2.84 4.76 -3.27
C HIS A 32 2.64 4.55 -1.77
N PHE A 33 1.69 5.23 -1.15
CA PHE A 33 1.31 5.05 0.25
C PHE A 33 2.47 5.19 1.25
N ALA A 34 3.34 6.20 1.08
CA ALA A 34 4.50 6.35 1.94
C ALA A 34 4.14 6.64 3.40
N PHE A 35 3.21 7.58 3.62
CA PHE A 35 2.76 7.97 4.95
C PHE A 35 1.23 7.98 5.03
N SER A 36 0.71 7.50 6.17
CA SER A 36 -0.73 7.57 6.49
C SER A 36 -0.91 7.76 8.00
N ASN A 37 -1.99 8.40 8.40
CA ASN A 37 -2.33 8.65 9.80
C ASN A 37 -3.66 7.98 10.19
N ASP A 38 -3.98 7.97 11.48
CA ASP A 38 -5.21 7.35 11.97
C ASP A 38 -6.46 8.04 11.42
N GLU A 39 -6.43 9.36 11.26
CA GLU A 39 -7.56 10.13 10.71
C GLU A 39 -7.98 9.63 9.32
N PHE A 40 -7.02 9.23 8.48
CA PHE A 40 -7.32 8.62 7.18
C PHE A 40 -8.06 7.30 7.31
N PHE A 41 -7.56 6.39 8.17
CA PHE A 41 -8.20 5.09 8.39
C PHE A 41 -9.59 5.24 9.01
N ASP A 42 -9.72 6.10 10.02
CA ASP A 42 -10.99 6.36 10.69
C ASP A 42 -12.02 6.94 9.70
N PHE A 43 -11.62 7.92 8.89
CA PHE A 43 -12.50 8.50 7.88
C PHE A 43 -13.00 7.45 6.87
N VAL A 44 -12.15 6.56 6.40
CA VAL A 44 -12.52 5.48 5.47
C VAL A 44 -13.54 4.55 6.12
N ARG A 45 -13.31 4.13 7.36
CA ARG A 45 -14.23 3.25 8.13
C ARG A 45 -15.57 3.91 8.40
N GLU A 46 -15.57 5.11 8.96
CA GLU A 46 -16.79 5.86 9.33
C GLU A 46 -17.70 6.13 8.13
N ASN A 47 -17.11 6.30 6.95
CA ASN A 47 -17.86 6.53 5.71
C ASN A 47 -18.07 5.27 4.88
N ASN A 48 -17.69 4.10 5.39
CA ASN A 48 -17.82 2.80 4.72
C ASN A 48 -17.27 2.83 3.28
N LEU A 49 -16.11 3.44 3.10
CA LEU A 49 -15.44 3.50 1.80
C LEU A 49 -14.64 2.22 1.55
N SER A 50 -14.44 1.86 0.28
CA SER A 50 -13.50 0.82 -0.15
C SER A 50 -12.34 1.47 -0.89
N VAL A 51 -11.12 1.24 -0.42
CA VAL A 51 -9.91 1.89 -0.95
C VAL A 51 -8.84 0.84 -1.26
N ASN A 52 -8.37 0.84 -2.49
CA ASN A 52 -7.22 0.03 -2.88
C ASN A 52 -5.92 0.77 -2.54
N ILE A 53 -5.01 0.11 -1.89
CA ILE A 53 -3.66 0.63 -1.63
C ILE A 53 -2.68 -0.09 -2.55
N SER A 54 -1.95 0.67 -3.36
CA SER A 54 -0.83 0.17 -4.17
C SER A 54 0.47 0.71 -3.57
N ALA A 55 1.07 -0.07 -2.66
CA ALA A 55 2.20 0.37 -1.88
C ALA A 55 3.53 0.25 -2.64
N LEU A 56 4.40 1.25 -2.49
CA LEU A 56 5.78 1.20 -2.98
C LEU A 56 6.71 0.77 -1.84
N ALA A 57 6.89 -0.54 -1.68
CA ALA A 57 7.71 -1.10 -0.60
C ALA A 57 9.19 -0.67 -0.67
N ALA A 58 9.67 -0.28 -1.85
CA ALA A 58 11.02 0.25 -2.06
C ALA A 58 11.28 1.60 -1.36
N TYR A 59 10.25 2.26 -0.82
CA TYR A 59 10.49 3.41 0.08
C TYR A 59 11.32 3.06 1.31
N MET A 60 11.40 1.79 1.66
CA MET A 60 12.27 1.33 2.74
C MET A 60 13.75 1.60 2.45
N ASP A 61 14.15 1.63 1.17
CA ASP A 61 15.52 1.96 0.76
C ASP A 61 15.82 3.47 0.91
N ILE A 62 14.79 4.29 0.92
CA ILE A 62 14.90 5.75 1.06
C ILE A 62 14.79 6.16 2.54
N TRP A 63 14.27 5.30 3.39
CA TRP A 63 14.10 5.56 4.83
C TRP A 63 15.36 6.07 5.52
N PRO A 64 16.56 5.44 5.37
CA PRO A 64 17.76 5.91 6.04
C PRO A 64 18.13 7.34 5.64
N MET A 65 17.87 7.70 4.40
CA MET A 65 18.10 9.06 3.91
C MET A 65 17.17 10.06 4.60
N TRP A 66 15.89 9.74 4.74
CA TRP A 66 14.91 10.62 5.41
C TRP A 66 15.20 10.77 6.89
N GLU A 67 15.55 9.68 7.58
CA GLU A 67 15.91 9.70 9.00
C GLU A 67 17.19 10.51 9.22
N LYS A 68 18.23 10.26 8.45
CA LYS A 68 19.54 10.93 8.54
C LYS A 68 19.46 12.42 8.19
N ALA A 69 18.65 12.79 7.21
CA ALA A 69 18.43 14.17 6.81
C ALA A 69 17.55 14.95 7.79
N GLY A 70 16.92 14.29 8.77
CA GLY A 70 16.02 14.92 9.73
C GLY A 70 14.78 15.55 9.09
N LEU A 71 14.36 15.06 7.92
CA LEU A 71 13.21 15.60 7.17
C LEU A 71 11.88 15.42 7.91
N TYR A 72 11.82 14.37 8.73
CA TYR A 72 10.65 14.08 9.56
C TYR A 72 11.08 13.73 10.98
N PRO A 73 10.29 14.09 12.01
CA PRO A 73 10.52 13.60 13.37
C PRO A 73 10.49 12.07 13.41
N LYS A 74 11.39 11.45 14.16
CA LYS A 74 11.50 9.99 14.24
C LYS A 74 10.16 9.31 14.60
N HIS A 75 9.44 9.86 15.59
CA HIS A 75 8.14 9.34 16.00
C HIS A 75 7.10 9.38 14.85
N PHE A 76 7.13 10.39 13.99
CA PHE A 76 6.25 10.48 12.83
C PHE A 76 6.56 9.37 11.84
N LEU A 77 7.85 9.16 11.52
CA LEU A 77 8.28 8.09 10.63
C LEU A 77 7.82 6.73 11.15
N THR A 78 8.11 6.42 12.40
CA THR A 78 7.80 5.11 13.00
C THR A 78 6.31 4.81 13.08
N GLN A 79 5.47 5.82 13.22
CA GLN A 79 4.02 5.66 13.36
C GLN A 79 3.27 5.66 12.02
N ASN A 80 3.77 6.35 11.02
CA ASN A 80 2.99 6.66 9.82
C ASN A 80 3.52 6.02 8.52
N PHE A 81 4.72 5.43 8.57
CA PHE A 81 5.39 4.93 7.37
C PHE A 81 4.90 3.55 6.95
N LEU A 82 4.47 3.44 5.68
CA LEU A 82 4.05 2.19 5.03
C LEU A 82 3.26 1.27 5.99
N ARG A 83 2.11 1.73 6.43
CA ARG A 83 1.22 1.04 7.40
C ARG A 83 0.51 -0.17 6.76
N LEU A 84 1.31 -1.13 6.29
CA LEU A 84 0.83 -2.29 5.52
C LEU A 84 -0.01 -3.24 6.38
N LYS A 85 0.36 -3.42 7.64
CA LYS A 85 -0.38 -4.28 8.58
C LYS A 85 -1.77 -3.71 8.85
N ASP A 86 -1.87 -2.40 9.08
CA ASP A 86 -3.16 -1.75 9.27
C ASP A 86 -4.06 -1.86 8.03
N VAL A 87 -3.46 -1.80 6.83
CA VAL A 87 -4.19 -1.99 5.58
C VAL A 87 -4.76 -3.40 5.46
N ILE A 88 -3.99 -4.45 5.78
CA ILE A 88 -4.47 -5.84 5.64
C ILE A 88 -5.41 -6.28 6.76
N ASP A 89 -5.35 -5.65 7.92
CA ASP A 89 -6.21 -5.96 9.06
C ASP A 89 -7.59 -5.30 8.96
N ASP A 90 -7.78 -4.39 8.00
CA ASP A 90 -9.01 -3.63 7.83
C ASP A 90 -9.68 -3.97 6.48
N SER A 91 -10.88 -4.53 6.54
CA SER A 91 -11.64 -4.98 5.37
C SER A 91 -12.06 -3.87 4.38
N HIS A 92 -11.90 -2.60 4.74
CA HIS A 92 -12.16 -1.47 3.84
C HIS A 92 -11.02 -1.26 2.84
N PHE A 93 -9.90 -1.95 3.02
CA PHE A 93 -8.72 -1.81 2.17
C PHE A 93 -8.35 -3.10 1.45
N GLU A 94 -7.80 -2.96 0.25
CA GLU A 94 -7.13 -4.03 -0.49
C GLU A 94 -5.69 -3.61 -0.76
N LEU A 95 -4.71 -4.48 -0.48
CA LEU A 95 -3.28 -4.20 -0.67
C LEU A 95 -2.77 -4.80 -1.97
N SER A 96 -2.09 -3.98 -2.78
CA SER A 96 -1.11 -4.44 -3.76
C SER A 96 0.25 -3.77 -3.53
N ILE A 97 1.29 -4.35 -4.12
CA ILE A 97 2.66 -3.83 -4.06
C ILE A 97 3.15 -3.64 -5.49
N HIS A 98 3.77 -2.48 -5.76
CA HIS A 98 4.36 -2.17 -7.06
C HIS A 98 5.82 -1.70 -6.94
N SER A 99 6.53 -1.66 -8.08
CA SER A 99 7.94 -1.29 -8.14
C SER A 99 8.18 0.12 -8.66
N ASP A 100 7.14 0.84 -9.11
CA ASP A 100 7.26 2.14 -9.77
C ASP A 100 8.26 2.10 -10.93
N ALA A 101 8.09 1.11 -11.82
CA ALA A 101 9.01 0.82 -12.92
C ALA A 101 9.27 2.04 -13.79
N CYS A 102 10.50 2.23 -14.13
CA CYS A 102 11.34 3.29 -14.64
C CYS A 102 12.14 3.98 -13.52
N ASN A 103 11.56 4.26 -12.36
CA ASN A 103 12.28 4.82 -11.22
C ASN A 103 13.02 3.73 -10.43
N MET A 104 12.42 2.53 -10.34
CA MET A 104 12.96 1.37 -9.64
C MET A 104 12.95 0.13 -10.56
N PRO A 105 13.88 -0.83 -10.36
CA PRO A 105 13.85 -2.09 -11.10
C PRO A 105 12.56 -2.86 -10.90
N THR A 106 12.05 -3.49 -11.97
CA THR A 106 10.88 -4.39 -11.89
C THR A 106 11.26 -5.68 -11.20
N ARG A 107 11.16 -5.72 -9.88
CA ARG A 107 11.48 -6.87 -9.02
C ARG A 107 10.34 -7.11 -8.03
N PRO A 108 9.23 -7.73 -8.42
CA PRO A 108 8.06 -7.87 -7.55
C PRO A 108 8.36 -8.63 -6.25
N LEU A 109 9.17 -9.70 -6.31
CA LEU A 109 9.58 -10.43 -5.11
C LEU A 109 10.45 -9.60 -4.15
N TYR A 110 11.17 -8.60 -4.66
CA TYR A 110 11.89 -7.65 -3.83
C TYR A 110 10.93 -6.80 -3.00
N GLY A 111 9.83 -6.35 -3.60
CA GLY A 111 8.76 -5.66 -2.87
C GLY A 111 8.15 -6.53 -1.76
N VAL A 112 7.95 -7.83 -2.02
CA VAL A 112 7.51 -8.79 -0.99
C VAL A 112 8.54 -8.92 0.11
N TYR A 113 9.81 -9.12 -0.23
CA TYR A 113 10.91 -9.19 0.75
C TYR A 113 10.90 -7.97 1.67
N LYS A 114 10.83 -6.77 1.12
CA LYS A 114 10.76 -5.52 1.87
C LYS A 114 9.55 -5.47 2.82
N ALA A 115 8.36 -5.79 2.33
CA ALA A 115 7.14 -5.77 3.12
C ALA A 115 7.13 -6.79 4.28
N VAL A 116 7.79 -7.94 4.09
CA VAL A 116 7.91 -9.01 5.09
C VAL A 116 9.00 -8.71 6.12
N THR A 117 10.16 -8.22 5.68
CA THR A 117 11.34 -8.06 6.55
C THR A 117 11.46 -6.67 7.16
N ARG A 118 10.90 -5.67 6.53
CA ARG A 118 11.05 -4.25 6.89
C ARG A 118 12.52 -3.84 6.96
N ARG A 119 13.32 -4.26 5.98
CA ARG A 119 14.73 -3.93 5.88
C ARG A 119 15.01 -3.05 4.67
N ASP A 120 16.02 -2.17 4.77
CA ASP A 120 16.53 -1.39 3.64
C ASP A 120 17.41 -2.24 2.71
N ASP A 121 18.05 -1.64 1.72
CA ASP A 121 18.93 -2.31 0.77
C ASP A 121 20.31 -2.70 1.35
N GLU A 122 20.68 -2.13 2.50
CA GLU A 122 21.86 -2.51 3.29
C GLU A 122 21.51 -3.59 4.35
N ASP A 123 20.32 -4.19 4.29
CA ASP A 123 19.78 -5.19 5.22
C ASP A 123 19.65 -4.67 6.67
N GLN A 124 19.54 -3.34 6.83
CA GLN A 124 19.30 -2.73 8.14
C GLN A 124 17.81 -2.68 8.45
N GLU A 125 17.46 -2.96 9.69
CA GLU A 125 16.08 -2.84 10.14
C GLU A 125 15.61 -1.39 10.14
N ILE A 126 14.42 -1.17 9.56
CA ILE A 126 13.72 0.10 9.72
C ILE A 126 13.20 0.18 11.15
N SER A 127 13.66 1.17 11.87
CA SER A 127 13.40 1.39 13.29
C SER A 127 11.89 1.36 13.63
N ASP A 128 11.51 0.62 14.65
CA ASP A 128 10.16 0.52 15.25
C ASP A 128 9.01 0.14 14.29
N SER A 129 9.30 -0.33 13.08
CA SER A 129 8.29 -0.61 12.07
C SER A 129 7.88 -2.09 11.95
N ARG A 130 8.39 -2.97 12.82
CA ARG A 130 8.08 -4.41 12.79
C ARG A 130 6.60 -4.71 12.90
N VAL A 131 5.85 -3.90 13.65
CA VAL A 131 4.39 -4.04 13.77
C VAL A 131 3.66 -3.89 12.44
N GLN A 132 4.31 -3.36 11.41
CA GLN A 132 3.76 -3.16 10.08
C GLN A 132 4.24 -4.22 9.07
N THR A 133 4.85 -5.32 9.51
CA THR A 133 5.20 -6.46 8.66
C THR A 133 3.96 -7.22 8.23
N ILE A 134 4.02 -7.81 7.04
CA ILE A 134 3.02 -8.75 6.55
C ILE A 134 3.64 -10.14 6.38
N ASP A 135 2.83 -11.18 6.30
CA ASP A 135 3.32 -12.52 6.01
C ASP A 135 3.64 -12.70 4.51
N VAL A 136 4.43 -13.73 4.21
CA VAL A 136 4.89 -14.02 2.84
C VAL A 136 3.73 -14.30 1.88
N VAL A 137 2.70 -15.01 2.33
CA VAL A 137 1.55 -15.38 1.50
C VAL A 137 0.77 -14.12 1.11
N THR A 138 0.52 -13.24 2.08
CA THR A 138 -0.09 -11.93 1.84
C THR A 138 0.75 -11.09 0.89
N GLY A 139 2.07 -11.07 1.04
CA GLY A 139 2.98 -10.38 0.12
C GLY A 139 2.93 -10.92 -1.31
N ILE A 140 2.90 -12.23 -1.49
CA ILE A 140 2.75 -12.86 -2.82
C ILE A 140 1.38 -12.52 -3.41
N ARG A 141 0.30 -12.60 -2.64
CA ARG A 141 -1.02 -12.18 -3.11
C ARG A 141 -1.05 -10.73 -3.55
N ALA A 142 -0.40 -9.84 -2.82
CA ALA A 142 -0.33 -8.41 -3.11
C ALA A 142 0.35 -8.06 -4.46
N ILE A 143 1.28 -8.91 -4.93
CA ILE A 143 1.91 -8.75 -6.26
C ILE A 143 1.25 -9.58 -7.37
N THR A 144 0.24 -10.38 -7.07
CA THR A 144 -0.44 -11.28 -8.00
C THR A 144 -1.94 -11.00 -8.05
N ILE A 145 -2.74 -11.79 -7.35
CA ILE A 145 -4.21 -11.74 -7.47
C ILE A 145 -4.80 -10.42 -6.96
N GLU A 146 -4.27 -9.83 -5.89
CA GLU A 146 -4.81 -8.56 -5.37
C GLU A 146 -4.48 -7.40 -6.33
N ALA A 147 -3.30 -7.41 -6.94
CA ALA A 147 -2.96 -6.45 -8.00
C ALA A 147 -3.86 -6.62 -9.24
N ALA A 148 -4.18 -7.86 -9.62
CA ALA A 148 -5.11 -8.15 -10.72
C ALA A 148 -6.52 -7.62 -10.42
N LYS A 149 -7.05 -7.84 -9.21
CA LYS A 149 -8.35 -7.33 -8.76
C LYS A 149 -8.43 -5.81 -8.80
N GLN A 150 -7.39 -5.11 -8.35
CA GLN A 150 -7.35 -3.64 -8.40
C GLN A 150 -7.49 -3.10 -9.83
N ASN A 151 -7.06 -3.88 -10.82
CA ASN A 151 -7.14 -3.55 -12.24
C ASN A 151 -8.31 -4.22 -12.97
N ARG A 152 -9.21 -4.94 -12.27
CA ARG A 152 -10.34 -5.70 -12.82
C ARG A 152 -9.91 -6.76 -13.85
N ASN A 153 -8.78 -7.40 -13.62
CA ASN A 153 -8.19 -8.40 -14.50
C ASN A 153 -8.05 -9.78 -13.82
N GLU A 154 -8.66 -9.99 -12.67
CA GLU A 154 -8.57 -11.21 -11.87
C GLU A 154 -9.10 -12.46 -12.59
N GLU A 155 -9.99 -12.28 -13.56
CA GLU A 155 -10.48 -13.36 -14.42
C GLU A 155 -9.45 -13.79 -15.49
N LEU A 156 -8.49 -12.89 -15.81
CA LEU A 156 -7.52 -13.13 -16.87
C LEU A 156 -6.17 -13.63 -16.35
N PHE A 157 -5.74 -13.15 -15.17
CA PHE A 157 -4.44 -13.50 -14.57
C PHE A 157 -4.43 -13.26 -13.05
N GLY A 158 -3.28 -13.49 -12.42
CA GLY A 158 -3.05 -13.25 -10.99
C GLY A 158 -3.20 -14.49 -10.11
N SER A 159 -3.67 -15.63 -10.65
CA SER A 159 -3.72 -16.91 -9.95
C SER A 159 -3.47 -18.08 -10.90
N LEU A 160 -3.02 -19.23 -10.35
CA LEU A 160 -2.75 -20.46 -11.09
C LEU A 160 -4.04 -21.27 -11.23
N GLU A 161 -4.94 -20.82 -12.08
CA GLU A 161 -6.23 -21.47 -12.34
C GLU A 161 -6.37 -21.81 -13.82
N LYS A 162 -7.11 -22.92 -14.11
CA LYS A 162 -7.35 -23.36 -15.49
C LYS A 162 -8.12 -22.27 -16.27
N GLY A 163 -7.57 -21.88 -17.40
CA GLY A 163 -8.16 -20.88 -18.29
C GLY A 163 -7.57 -19.48 -18.14
N LYS A 164 -6.83 -19.21 -17.08
CA LYS A 164 -6.12 -17.95 -16.94
C LYS A 164 -4.78 -17.96 -17.70
N ARG A 165 -4.32 -16.77 -18.06
CA ARG A 165 -3.01 -16.59 -18.70
C ARG A 165 -1.89 -16.84 -17.70
N ALA A 166 -0.87 -17.59 -18.11
CA ALA A 166 0.38 -17.70 -17.39
C ALA A 166 1.21 -16.42 -17.64
N SER A 167 1.31 -15.55 -16.67
CA SER A 167 2.07 -14.31 -16.74
C SER A 167 2.91 -14.09 -15.49
#